data_b7f72bf9c0dab453fcf8629dbf03bb2e
#
_entry.id   b7f72bf9c0dab453fcf8629dbf03bb2e
#
_cell.length_a   1.000
_cell.length_b   1.000
_cell.length_c   1.000
_cell.angle_alpha   90.00
_cell.angle_beta   90.00
_cell.angle_gamma   90.00
#
_symmetry.space_group_name_H-M   'P 1'
#
loop_
_entity.id
_entity.type
_entity.pdbx_description
1 polymer ?
#
loop_
_entity_poly.entity_id
_entity_poly.type
_entity_poly.pdbx_seq_one_letter_code
_entity_poly.pdbx_strand_id
1 'polypeptide(L)'
;MASGSARWGRGDAGRAAAQAAKDAAAQAFLELDTVQRDVRISVEAVAASDNSPNARRAIADFAALGTRIDQVSGEYITALDAHDLDAEDLDHGSANQARQQLDHATQQLVAVRTELERFAAFLQPLVAAAETQLAQVGPAVQRAKQSWLAASNALDAVKAARIGADDLSRRLAALGPQLTLLGEGAGKHGVQAVLRTATDVQRSAEAIRAEAERLPEQAREIDQRLASLRTRTQALETRAGNIGPTLSELRRRFSSACWVDLQNVPEQTEAAVRNAQQRLAEAAKARDEQRWPDAVSILATTRTLLNTADGAVATVNERLHSLNEAQRAPQAEIERTRFALRDAQRLAMAGRSAPDPRHAGPLDAAVERLDRAADALTGRHPDYWHFLTELAAVRETAAQVVQAIREERGAGHR
;
A
#
# COMPACT_ATOMS: atom_id res chain seq x y z
N MET A 1 -10.08 -79.23 -71.29
CA MET A 1 -9.06 -78.92 -70.29
C MET A 1 -8.85 -77.44 -70.30
N ALA A 2 -9.56 -76.67 -69.50
CA ALA A 2 -9.34 -75.23 -69.26
C ALA A 2 -10.05 -74.77 -67.98
N SER A 3 -9.65 -75.23 -66.80
CA SER A 3 -10.19 -74.69 -65.51
C SER A 3 -9.15 -74.69 -64.35
N GLY A 4 -7.81 -74.86 -64.65
CA GLY A 4 -6.74 -74.84 -63.64
C GLY A 4 -6.03 -73.51 -63.45
N SER A 5 -5.93 -72.66 -64.48
CA SER A 5 -5.15 -71.40 -64.41
C SER A 5 -5.85 -70.20 -63.70
N ALA A 6 -7.20 -70.21 -63.58
CA ALA A 6 -7.95 -69.12 -62.93
C ALA A 6 -8.01 -69.21 -61.38
N ARG A 7 -7.64 -70.42 -60.80
CA ARG A 7 -7.58 -70.61 -59.36
C ARG A 7 -6.29 -70.19 -58.73
N TRP A 8 -5.15 -70.40 -59.42
CA TRP A 8 -3.82 -69.97 -58.93
C TRP A 8 -3.62 -68.42 -58.91
N GLY A 9 -4.04 -67.77 -59.96
CA GLY A 9 -3.96 -66.30 -59.98
C GLY A 9 -4.82 -65.54 -58.89
N ARG A 10 -5.90 -66.19 -58.40
CA ARG A 10 -6.74 -65.63 -57.32
C ARG A 10 -6.11 -65.88 -55.94
N GLY A 11 -5.39 -66.94 -55.68
CA GLY A 11 -4.66 -67.19 -54.44
C GLY A 11 -3.50 -66.17 -54.24
N ASP A 12 -2.72 -65.96 -55.30
CA ASP A 12 -1.60 -65.02 -55.27
C ASP A 12 -2.06 -63.54 -55.09
N ALA A 13 -3.18 -63.13 -55.72
CA ALA A 13 -3.76 -61.81 -55.53
C ALA A 13 -4.32 -61.62 -54.11
N GLY A 14 -4.90 -62.69 -53.50
CA GLY A 14 -5.38 -62.67 -52.12
C GLY A 14 -4.23 -62.48 -51.11
N ARG A 15 -3.13 -63.24 -51.30
CA ARG A 15 -1.95 -63.18 -50.45
C ARG A 15 -1.25 -61.78 -50.60
N ALA A 16 -1.10 -61.24 -51.79
CA ALA A 16 -0.53 -59.91 -52.03
C ALA A 16 -1.40 -58.85 -51.37
N ALA A 17 -2.75 -58.96 -51.39
CA ALA A 17 -3.64 -58.03 -50.69
C ALA A 17 -3.53 -58.12 -49.17
N ALA A 18 -3.37 -59.31 -48.61
CA ALA A 18 -3.15 -59.48 -47.17
C ALA A 18 -1.79 -58.92 -46.72
N GLN A 19 -0.74 -59.14 -47.53
CA GLN A 19 0.59 -58.56 -47.26
C GLN A 19 0.54 -57.03 -47.31
N ALA A 20 -0.16 -56.45 -48.29
CA ALA A 20 -0.33 -54.99 -48.34
C ALA A 20 -1.11 -54.44 -47.13
N ALA A 21 -2.10 -55.20 -46.64
CA ALA A 21 -2.82 -54.81 -45.41
C ALA A 21 -1.91 -54.92 -44.16
N LYS A 22 -1.04 -55.91 -44.08
CA LYS A 22 -0.01 -56.05 -43.04
C LYS A 22 0.96 -54.86 -43.04
N ASP A 23 1.44 -54.48 -44.19
CA ASP A 23 2.37 -53.34 -44.33
C ASP A 23 1.68 -52.01 -43.97
N ALA A 24 0.42 -51.84 -44.36
CA ALA A 24 -0.39 -50.68 -43.98
C ALA A 24 -0.66 -50.62 -42.48
N ALA A 25 -0.96 -51.76 -41.86
CA ALA A 25 -1.16 -51.81 -40.41
C ALA A 25 0.13 -51.53 -39.62
N ALA A 26 1.25 -52.08 -40.09
CA ALA A 26 2.59 -51.77 -39.49
C ALA A 26 2.95 -50.29 -39.60
N GLN A 27 2.68 -49.68 -40.75
CA GLN A 27 2.91 -48.24 -40.95
C GLN A 27 2.01 -47.42 -40.02
N ALA A 28 0.72 -47.75 -39.92
CA ALA A 28 -0.22 -47.05 -39.03
C ALA A 28 0.18 -47.16 -37.56
N PHE A 29 0.68 -48.34 -37.15
CA PHE A 29 1.19 -48.56 -35.80
C PHE A 29 2.44 -47.69 -35.50
N LEU A 30 3.39 -47.65 -36.42
CA LEU A 30 4.60 -46.83 -36.29
C LEU A 30 4.26 -45.34 -36.20
N GLU A 31 3.33 -44.86 -37.01
CA GLU A 31 2.86 -43.47 -36.99
C GLU A 31 2.16 -43.15 -35.68
N LEU A 32 1.32 -44.04 -35.12
CA LEU A 32 0.68 -43.87 -33.83
C LEU A 32 1.71 -43.81 -32.69
N ASP A 33 2.70 -44.72 -32.67
CA ASP A 33 3.78 -44.74 -31.66
C ASP A 33 4.58 -43.44 -31.68
N THR A 34 4.87 -42.91 -32.88
CA THR A 34 5.59 -41.63 -33.03
C THR A 34 4.79 -40.47 -32.44
N VAL A 35 3.51 -40.34 -32.80
CA VAL A 35 2.64 -39.26 -32.28
C VAL A 35 2.44 -39.42 -30.76
N GLN A 36 2.28 -40.66 -30.25
CA GLN A 36 2.15 -40.91 -28.81
C GLN A 36 3.40 -40.44 -28.04
N ARG A 37 4.57 -40.68 -28.57
CA ARG A 37 5.85 -40.27 -27.94
C ARG A 37 5.98 -38.77 -27.88
N ASP A 38 5.65 -38.05 -28.95
CA ASP A 38 5.71 -36.57 -29.01
C ASP A 38 4.70 -35.92 -28.06
N VAL A 39 3.47 -36.47 -28.00
CA VAL A 39 2.43 -35.98 -27.07
C VAL A 39 2.81 -36.25 -25.62
N ARG A 40 3.44 -37.39 -25.30
CA ARG A 40 3.94 -37.71 -23.96
C ARG A 40 4.92 -36.64 -23.48
N ILE A 41 5.90 -36.26 -24.29
CA ILE A 41 6.88 -35.22 -23.98
C ILE A 41 6.15 -33.90 -23.67
N SER A 42 5.14 -33.53 -24.47
CA SER A 42 4.33 -32.31 -24.26
C SER A 42 3.54 -32.36 -22.95
N VAL A 43 2.93 -33.48 -22.62
CA VAL A 43 2.18 -33.67 -21.36
C VAL A 43 3.11 -33.62 -20.16
N GLU A 44 4.31 -34.22 -20.22
CA GLU A 44 5.31 -34.15 -19.16
C GLU A 44 5.79 -32.72 -18.92
N ALA A 45 6.00 -31.97 -19.99
CA ALA A 45 6.38 -30.53 -19.88
C ALA A 45 5.28 -29.70 -19.19
N VAL A 46 4.02 -29.92 -19.55
CA VAL A 46 2.87 -29.27 -18.88
C VAL A 46 2.79 -29.70 -17.42
N ALA A 47 2.92 -30.99 -17.11
CA ALA A 47 2.84 -31.51 -15.74
C ALA A 47 3.95 -30.94 -14.83
N ALA A 48 5.15 -30.71 -15.36
CA ALA A 48 6.26 -30.13 -14.60
C ALA A 48 6.11 -28.63 -14.31
N SER A 49 5.35 -27.90 -15.12
CA SER A 49 5.28 -26.43 -15.06
C SER A 49 3.95 -25.87 -14.59
N ASP A 50 2.82 -26.58 -14.83
CA ASP A 50 1.47 -26.11 -14.54
C ASP A 50 0.69 -27.15 -13.71
N ASN A 51 0.10 -26.69 -12.61
CA ASN A 51 -0.77 -27.50 -11.74
C ASN A 51 -2.23 -26.99 -11.76
N SER A 52 -2.61 -26.32 -12.85
CA SER A 52 -3.98 -25.81 -13.03
C SER A 52 -4.99 -26.95 -13.19
N PRO A 53 -6.27 -26.71 -12.99
CA PRO A 53 -7.32 -27.69 -13.28
C PRO A 53 -7.28 -28.20 -14.73
N ASN A 54 -6.93 -27.30 -15.68
CA ASN A 54 -6.82 -27.65 -17.09
C ASN A 54 -5.62 -28.57 -17.36
N ALA A 55 -4.46 -28.32 -16.75
CA ALA A 55 -3.30 -29.19 -16.86
C ALA A 55 -3.57 -30.56 -16.26
N ARG A 56 -4.19 -30.65 -15.08
CA ARG A 56 -4.56 -31.93 -14.45
C ARG A 56 -5.56 -32.72 -15.28
N ARG A 57 -6.52 -32.04 -15.90
CA ARG A 57 -7.47 -32.65 -16.81
C ARG A 57 -6.76 -33.19 -18.05
N ALA A 58 -5.88 -32.44 -18.68
CA ALA A 58 -5.11 -32.89 -19.82
C ALA A 58 -4.26 -34.14 -19.51
N ILE A 59 -3.64 -34.21 -18.32
CA ILE A 59 -2.90 -35.39 -17.86
C ILE A 59 -3.81 -36.60 -17.74
N ALA A 60 -5.01 -36.43 -17.16
CA ALA A 60 -5.99 -37.51 -17.02
C ALA A 60 -6.52 -37.99 -18.39
N ASP A 61 -6.83 -37.04 -19.29
CA ASP A 61 -7.31 -37.34 -20.64
C ASP A 61 -6.24 -38.10 -21.46
N PHE A 62 -4.96 -37.76 -21.32
CA PHE A 62 -3.86 -38.51 -21.93
C PHE A 62 -3.71 -39.92 -21.38
N ALA A 63 -3.88 -40.13 -20.09
CA ALA A 63 -3.85 -41.45 -19.49
C ALA A 63 -5.00 -42.35 -20.02
N ALA A 64 -6.20 -41.77 -20.21
CA ALA A 64 -7.33 -42.45 -20.80
C ALA A 64 -7.06 -42.82 -22.28
N LEU A 65 -6.46 -41.89 -23.05
CA LEU A 65 -6.02 -42.21 -24.43
C LEU A 65 -4.95 -43.31 -24.46
N GLY A 66 -4.01 -43.31 -23.50
CA GLY A 66 -3.01 -44.35 -23.35
C GLY A 66 -3.60 -45.75 -23.24
N THR A 67 -4.62 -45.92 -22.38
CA THR A 67 -5.34 -47.19 -22.22
C THR A 67 -5.97 -47.67 -23.56
N ARG A 68 -6.52 -46.73 -24.32
CA ARG A 68 -7.12 -47.02 -25.61
C ARG A 68 -6.07 -47.36 -26.67
N ILE A 69 -4.93 -46.69 -26.66
CA ILE A 69 -3.78 -47.00 -27.54
C ILE A 69 -3.29 -48.42 -27.26
N ASP A 70 -3.13 -48.78 -25.99
CA ASP A 70 -2.68 -50.11 -25.58
C ASP A 70 -3.66 -51.21 -26.06
N GLN A 71 -4.96 -50.96 -25.95
CA GLN A 71 -5.99 -51.87 -26.43
C GLN A 71 -5.89 -52.11 -27.94
N VAL A 72 -5.88 -51.00 -28.73
CA VAL A 72 -5.85 -51.08 -30.20
C VAL A 72 -4.50 -51.68 -30.69
N SER A 73 -3.41 -51.37 -30.01
CA SER A 73 -2.11 -51.95 -30.29
C SER A 73 -2.10 -53.48 -30.01
N GLY A 74 -2.74 -53.90 -28.91
CA GLY A 74 -2.91 -55.34 -28.59
C GLY A 74 -3.77 -56.06 -29.61
N GLU A 75 -4.86 -55.47 -30.09
CA GLU A 75 -5.69 -56.00 -31.17
C GLU A 75 -4.90 -56.14 -32.48
N TYR A 76 -4.09 -55.18 -32.85
CA TYR A 76 -3.19 -55.27 -34.01
C TYR A 76 -2.18 -56.41 -33.87
N ILE A 77 -1.50 -56.52 -32.71
CA ILE A 77 -0.54 -57.61 -32.48
C ILE A 77 -1.23 -58.96 -32.55
N THR A 78 -2.42 -59.08 -31.96
CA THR A 78 -3.23 -60.31 -32.00
C THR A 78 -3.61 -60.72 -33.45
N ALA A 79 -4.01 -59.73 -34.27
CA ALA A 79 -4.32 -59.94 -35.67
C ALA A 79 -3.08 -60.35 -36.50
N LEU A 80 -1.90 -59.77 -36.14
CA LEU A 80 -0.65 -60.12 -36.78
C LEU A 80 -0.20 -61.55 -36.46
N ASP A 81 -0.31 -61.97 -35.19
CA ASP A 81 0.10 -63.30 -34.72
C ASP A 81 -0.84 -64.36 -35.13
N ALA A 82 -2.13 -64.11 -35.40
CA ALA A 82 -3.16 -65.07 -35.79
C ALA A 82 -2.96 -65.53 -37.23
N HIS A 83 -2.17 -64.90 -38.08
CA HIS A 83 -2.03 -65.13 -39.49
C HIS A 83 -0.58 -65.23 -39.96
N ASP A 84 -0.09 -66.43 -40.25
CA ASP A 84 1.19 -66.62 -40.92
C ASP A 84 1.01 -66.39 -42.43
N LEU A 85 1.24 -65.21 -42.92
CA LEU A 85 1.13 -64.81 -44.33
C LEU A 85 2.28 -65.39 -45.21
N ASP A 86 3.34 -65.91 -44.57
CA ASP A 86 4.48 -66.53 -45.24
C ASP A 86 4.36 -68.00 -45.43
N ALA A 87 3.32 -68.69 -44.88
CA ALA A 87 3.05 -70.11 -45.03
C ALA A 87 2.81 -70.46 -46.51
N GLU A 88 3.41 -71.54 -46.96
CA GLU A 88 3.30 -72.03 -48.36
C GLU A 88 1.89 -72.45 -48.76
N ASP A 89 1.08 -72.96 -47.82
CA ASP A 89 -0.25 -73.52 -47.98
C ASP A 89 -1.40 -72.57 -47.61
N LEU A 90 -1.14 -71.25 -47.56
CA LEU A 90 -2.14 -70.21 -47.22
C LEU A 90 -3.28 -70.26 -48.24
N ASP A 91 -4.45 -70.68 -47.78
CA ASP A 91 -5.62 -70.68 -48.64
C ASP A 91 -6.23 -69.27 -48.82
N HIS A 92 -7.09 -69.14 -49.86
CA HIS A 92 -7.70 -67.83 -50.18
C HIS A 92 -8.64 -67.32 -49.08
N GLY A 93 -9.30 -68.25 -48.34
CA GLY A 93 -10.19 -67.89 -47.21
C GLY A 93 -9.40 -67.26 -46.08
N SER A 94 -8.32 -67.93 -45.66
CA SER A 94 -7.41 -67.46 -44.60
C SER A 94 -6.73 -66.15 -44.98
N ALA A 95 -6.25 -66.00 -46.25
CA ALA A 95 -5.72 -64.74 -46.72
C ALA A 95 -6.71 -63.57 -46.70
N ASN A 96 -7.97 -63.85 -47.07
CA ASN A 96 -9.01 -62.79 -47.04
C ASN A 96 -9.41 -62.40 -45.60
N GLN A 97 -9.45 -63.39 -44.69
CA GLN A 97 -9.72 -63.18 -43.26
C GLN A 97 -8.55 -62.31 -42.64
N ALA A 98 -7.31 -62.64 -42.88
CA ALA A 98 -6.15 -61.93 -42.48
C ALA A 98 -6.21 -60.46 -42.93
N ARG A 99 -6.50 -60.28 -44.26
CA ARG A 99 -6.68 -58.95 -44.80
C ARG A 99 -7.78 -58.16 -44.07
N GLN A 100 -8.95 -58.73 -43.84
CA GLN A 100 -10.05 -58.06 -43.17
C GLN A 100 -9.68 -57.61 -41.72
N GLN A 101 -9.01 -58.49 -40.97
CA GLN A 101 -8.60 -58.24 -39.61
C GLN A 101 -7.51 -57.12 -39.58
N LEU A 102 -6.52 -57.16 -40.47
CA LEU A 102 -5.48 -56.16 -40.59
C LEU A 102 -6.01 -54.81 -41.10
N ASP A 103 -6.95 -54.81 -42.06
CA ASP A 103 -7.64 -53.59 -42.50
C ASP A 103 -8.44 -52.96 -41.33
N HIS A 104 -9.12 -53.79 -40.51
CA HIS A 104 -9.82 -53.35 -39.33
C HIS A 104 -8.85 -52.73 -38.27
N ALA A 105 -7.75 -53.43 -37.99
CA ALA A 105 -6.71 -52.91 -37.08
C ALA A 105 -6.13 -51.60 -37.58
N THR A 106 -5.85 -51.49 -38.90
CA THR A 106 -5.39 -50.21 -39.50
C THR A 106 -6.37 -49.09 -39.27
N GLN A 107 -7.68 -49.32 -39.48
CA GLN A 107 -8.73 -48.34 -39.26
C GLN A 107 -8.77 -47.88 -37.78
N GLN A 108 -8.65 -48.79 -36.82
CA GLN A 108 -8.63 -48.49 -35.40
C GLN A 108 -7.37 -47.70 -35.02
N LEU A 109 -6.19 -48.10 -35.50
CA LEU A 109 -4.93 -47.40 -35.25
C LEU A 109 -4.98 -45.94 -35.81
N VAL A 110 -5.49 -45.74 -37.03
CA VAL A 110 -5.66 -44.44 -37.65
C VAL A 110 -6.68 -43.58 -36.88
N ALA A 111 -7.79 -44.18 -36.42
CA ALA A 111 -8.79 -43.47 -35.65
C ALA A 111 -8.23 -42.96 -34.32
N VAL A 112 -7.49 -43.79 -33.57
CA VAL A 112 -6.85 -43.41 -32.30
C VAL A 112 -5.73 -42.38 -32.52
N ARG A 113 -4.93 -42.55 -33.61
CA ARG A 113 -3.95 -41.54 -33.99
C ARG A 113 -4.61 -40.17 -34.23
N THR A 114 -5.74 -40.12 -34.95
CA THR A 114 -6.47 -38.89 -35.21
C THR A 114 -7.01 -38.24 -33.92
N GLU A 115 -7.45 -39.02 -32.96
CA GLU A 115 -7.84 -38.54 -31.63
C GLU A 115 -6.65 -37.95 -30.88
N LEU A 116 -5.51 -38.62 -30.93
CA LEU A 116 -4.27 -38.18 -30.30
C LEU A 116 -3.72 -36.90 -30.95
N GLU A 117 -3.82 -36.76 -32.28
CA GLU A 117 -3.47 -35.51 -33.00
C GLU A 117 -4.37 -34.33 -32.60
N ARG A 118 -5.68 -34.57 -32.43
CA ARG A 118 -6.61 -33.55 -31.90
C ARG A 118 -6.26 -33.16 -30.46
N PHE A 119 -5.92 -34.16 -29.65
CA PHE A 119 -5.46 -33.90 -28.30
C PHE A 119 -4.13 -33.13 -28.28
N ALA A 120 -3.19 -33.44 -29.16
CA ALA A 120 -1.95 -32.66 -29.32
C ALA A 120 -2.23 -31.17 -29.65
N ALA A 121 -3.18 -30.91 -30.56
CA ALA A 121 -3.60 -29.54 -30.88
C ALA A 121 -4.22 -28.81 -29.67
N PHE A 122 -5.00 -29.51 -28.85
CA PHE A 122 -5.55 -28.99 -27.60
C PHE A 122 -4.45 -28.66 -26.57
N LEU A 123 -3.34 -29.41 -26.54
CA LEU A 123 -2.22 -29.16 -25.63
C LEU A 123 -1.36 -27.93 -26.00
N GLN A 124 -1.35 -27.52 -27.26
CA GLN A 124 -0.45 -26.45 -27.75
C GLN A 124 -0.48 -25.17 -26.87
N PRO A 125 -1.64 -24.59 -26.53
CA PRO A 125 -1.68 -23.40 -25.66
C PRO A 125 -1.16 -23.68 -24.25
N LEU A 126 -1.33 -24.88 -23.71
CA LEU A 126 -0.80 -25.26 -22.41
C LEU A 126 0.73 -25.41 -22.44
N VAL A 127 1.27 -25.99 -23.50
CA VAL A 127 2.72 -26.10 -23.72
C VAL A 127 3.34 -24.72 -23.86
N ALA A 128 2.77 -23.84 -24.68
CA ALA A 128 3.26 -22.47 -24.85
C ALA A 128 3.23 -21.67 -23.52
N ALA A 129 2.19 -21.86 -22.71
CA ALA A 129 2.12 -21.29 -21.37
C ALA A 129 3.21 -21.84 -20.45
N ALA A 130 3.43 -23.16 -20.47
CA ALA A 130 4.47 -23.84 -19.70
C ALA A 130 5.87 -23.33 -20.05
N GLU A 131 6.18 -23.21 -21.32
CA GLU A 131 7.46 -22.66 -21.82
C GLU A 131 7.65 -21.21 -21.38
N THR A 132 6.60 -20.40 -21.49
CA THR A 132 6.62 -19.00 -21.05
C THR A 132 6.93 -18.88 -19.55
N GLN A 133 6.28 -19.72 -18.73
CA GLN A 133 6.54 -19.74 -17.28
C GLN A 133 7.96 -20.22 -16.95
N LEU A 134 8.43 -21.24 -17.64
CA LEU A 134 9.80 -21.72 -17.46
C LEU A 134 10.84 -20.63 -17.82
N ALA A 135 10.60 -19.92 -18.92
CA ALA A 135 11.47 -18.81 -19.34
C ALA A 135 11.50 -17.66 -18.32
N GLN A 136 10.45 -17.48 -17.52
CA GLN A 136 10.38 -16.45 -16.47
C GLN A 136 11.16 -16.84 -15.20
N VAL A 137 11.44 -18.11 -14.95
CA VAL A 137 12.11 -18.57 -13.71
C VAL A 137 13.48 -17.92 -13.53
N GLY A 138 14.33 -17.99 -14.50
CA GLY A 138 15.68 -17.41 -14.43
C GLY A 138 15.68 -15.92 -14.08
N PRO A 139 14.98 -15.08 -14.87
CA PRO A 139 14.85 -13.65 -14.57
C PRO A 139 14.22 -13.34 -13.20
N ALA A 140 13.19 -14.10 -12.76
CA ALA A 140 12.55 -13.91 -11.46
C ALA A 140 13.51 -14.20 -10.30
N VAL A 141 14.25 -15.32 -10.36
CA VAL A 141 15.26 -15.69 -9.37
C VAL A 141 16.37 -14.65 -9.30
N GLN A 142 16.83 -14.15 -10.45
CA GLN A 142 17.85 -13.09 -10.49
C GLN A 142 17.37 -11.79 -9.86
N ARG A 143 16.15 -11.35 -10.15
CA ARG A 143 15.56 -10.16 -9.50
C ARG A 143 15.46 -10.33 -8.00
N ALA A 144 14.97 -11.48 -7.52
CA ALA A 144 14.88 -11.77 -6.08
C ALA A 144 16.24 -11.67 -5.39
N LYS A 145 17.30 -12.28 -5.99
CA LYS A 145 18.67 -12.19 -5.48
C LYS A 145 19.21 -10.77 -5.49
N GLN A 146 18.96 -10.00 -6.55
CA GLN A 146 19.38 -8.60 -6.64
C GLN A 146 18.69 -7.74 -5.60
N SER A 147 17.37 -7.89 -5.39
CA SER A 147 16.63 -7.17 -4.36
C SER A 147 17.13 -7.52 -2.95
N TRP A 148 17.46 -8.80 -2.69
CA TRP A 148 18.04 -9.22 -1.42
C TRP A 148 19.41 -8.58 -1.18
N LEU A 149 20.30 -8.58 -2.19
CA LEU A 149 21.60 -7.92 -2.10
C LEU A 149 21.47 -6.42 -1.88
N ALA A 150 20.53 -5.75 -2.59
CA ALA A 150 20.28 -4.34 -2.41
C ALA A 150 19.79 -4.01 -0.99
N ALA A 151 18.93 -4.86 -0.41
CA ALA A 151 18.49 -4.74 0.98
C ALA A 151 19.67 -4.95 1.96
N SER A 152 20.55 -5.92 1.71
CA SER A 152 21.75 -6.13 2.52
C SER A 152 22.67 -4.92 2.51
N ASN A 153 22.94 -4.36 1.33
CA ASN A 153 23.76 -3.17 1.19
C ASN A 153 23.16 -1.94 1.88
N ALA A 154 21.84 -1.78 1.80
CA ALA A 154 21.14 -0.71 2.51
C ALA A 154 21.27 -0.85 4.04
N LEU A 155 21.15 -2.07 4.56
CA LEU A 155 21.36 -2.36 5.99
C LEU A 155 22.81 -2.11 6.43
N ASP A 156 23.78 -2.45 5.62
CA ASP A 156 25.20 -2.19 5.91
C ASP A 156 25.49 -0.69 5.94
N ALA A 157 24.87 0.10 5.04
CA ALA A 157 24.95 1.57 5.08
C ALA A 157 24.33 2.15 6.38
N VAL A 158 23.19 1.62 6.83
CA VAL A 158 22.54 2.00 8.10
C VAL A 158 23.43 1.69 9.29
N LYS A 159 24.04 0.51 9.33
CA LYS A 159 25.00 0.11 10.38
C LYS A 159 26.26 0.97 10.37
N ALA A 160 26.79 1.30 9.20
CA ALA A 160 27.92 2.21 9.07
C ALA A 160 27.61 3.61 9.61
N ALA A 161 26.37 4.07 9.48
CA ALA A 161 25.86 5.31 10.11
C ALA A 161 25.60 5.17 11.62
N ARG A 162 25.92 4.03 12.24
CA ARG A 162 25.67 3.69 13.66
C ARG A 162 24.19 3.76 14.05
N ILE A 163 23.32 3.49 13.10
CA ILE A 163 21.89 3.35 13.31
C ILE A 163 21.60 1.85 13.38
N GLY A 164 20.95 1.36 14.44
CA GLY A 164 20.61 -0.05 14.54
C GLY A 164 19.46 -0.40 13.62
N ALA A 165 19.56 -1.58 13.10
CA ALA A 165 18.56 -2.16 12.20
C ALA A 165 18.42 -3.67 12.48
N ASP A 166 18.47 -4.07 13.77
CA ASP A 166 18.48 -5.48 14.17
C ASP A 166 17.20 -6.20 13.76
N ASP A 167 16.07 -5.53 13.82
CA ASP A 167 14.81 -6.10 13.35
C ASP A 167 14.82 -6.33 11.84
N LEU A 168 15.24 -5.34 11.08
CA LEU A 168 15.38 -5.46 9.61
C LEU A 168 16.40 -6.53 9.24
N SER A 169 17.51 -6.62 9.98
CA SER A 169 18.54 -7.65 9.78
C SER A 169 17.99 -9.05 10.04
N ARG A 170 17.19 -9.25 11.10
CA ARG A 170 16.49 -10.52 11.36
C ARG A 170 15.48 -10.87 10.28
N ARG A 171 14.69 -9.90 9.82
CA ARG A 171 13.74 -10.08 8.73
C ARG A 171 14.43 -10.45 7.42
N LEU A 172 15.56 -9.83 7.10
CA LEU A 172 16.33 -10.18 5.91
C LEU A 172 16.95 -11.59 6.02
N ALA A 173 17.48 -11.93 7.18
CA ALA A 173 18.04 -13.27 7.45
C ALA A 173 16.97 -14.36 7.35
N ALA A 174 15.74 -14.08 7.74
CA ALA A 174 14.60 -15.01 7.62
C ALA A 174 14.24 -15.38 6.17
N LEU A 175 14.71 -14.63 5.16
CA LEU A 175 14.57 -14.98 3.75
C LEU A 175 15.61 -16.03 3.28
N GLY A 176 16.59 -16.39 4.11
CA GLY A 176 17.66 -17.35 3.77
C GLY A 176 17.15 -18.69 3.25
N PRO A 177 16.23 -19.38 3.93
CA PRO A 177 15.66 -20.65 3.46
C PRO A 177 14.98 -20.54 2.11
N GLN A 178 14.30 -19.43 1.83
CA GLN A 178 13.66 -19.17 0.54
C GLN A 178 14.69 -18.97 -0.58
N LEU A 179 15.79 -18.27 -0.30
CA LEU A 179 16.91 -18.12 -1.24
C LEU A 179 17.57 -19.47 -1.56
N THR A 180 17.68 -20.36 -0.57
CA THR A 180 18.18 -21.73 -0.78
C THR A 180 17.26 -22.50 -1.73
N LEU A 181 15.94 -22.45 -1.51
CA LEU A 181 14.94 -23.05 -2.40
C LEU A 181 15.08 -22.52 -3.84
N LEU A 182 15.21 -21.20 -3.99
CA LEU A 182 15.46 -20.58 -5.31
C LEU A 182 16.77 -21.07 -5.95
N GLY A 183 17.78 -21.36 -5.14
CA GLY A 183 19.06 -21.92 -5.60
C GLY A 183 18.95 -23.38 -6.08
N GLU A 184 18.08 -24.18 -5.47
CA GLU A 184 17.82 -25.56 -5.85
C GLU A 184 17.03 -25.68 -7.17
N GLY A 185 16.28 -24.65 -7.52
CA GLY A 185 15.65 -24.48 -8.82
C GLY A 185 14.33 -25.19 -9.04
N ALA A 186 13.76 -24.98 -10.24
CA ALA A 186 12.41 -25.46 -10.60
C ALA A 186 12.33 -26.99 -10.78
N GLY A 187 13.43 -27.65 -11.08
CA GLY A 187 13.46 -29.12 -11.22
C GLY A 187 13.12 -29.84 -9.90
N LYS A 188 13.48 -29.27 -8.75
CA LYS A 188 13.20 -29.86 -7.42
C LYS A 188 11.87 -29.41 -6.83
N HIS A 189 11.49 -28.17 -7.04
CA HIS A 189 10.36 -27.55 -6.33
C HIS A 189 9.17 -27.19 -7.23
N GLY A 190 9.32 -27.38 -8.55
CA GLY A 190 8.31 -26.98 -9.54
C GLY A 190 8.39 -25.49 -9.91
N VAL A 191 8.01 -25.18 -11.15
CA VAL A 191 8.09 -23.83 -11.72
C VAL A 191 7.28 -22.82 -10.94
N GLN A 192 6.03 -23.15 -10.62
CA GLN A 192 5.09 -22.27 -9.91
C GLN A 192 5.56 -21.92 -8.49
N ALA A 193 6.11 -22.90 -7.77
CA ALA A 193 6.62 -22.67 -6.41
C ALA A 193 7.82 -21.73 -6.43
N VAL A 194 8.75 -21.93 -7.37
CA VAL A 194 9.93 -21.07 -7.53
C VAL A 194 9.54 -19.64 -7.92
N LEU A 195 8.60 -19.45 -8.85
CA LEU A 195 8.12 -18.12 -9.26
C LEU A 195 7.44 -17.37 -8.11
N ARG A 196 6.58 -18.06 -7.34
CA ARG A 196 5.95 -17.46 -6.14
C ARG A 196 6.98 -17.08 -5.10
N THR A 197 7.89 -17.99 -4.75
CA THR A 197 8.95 -17.72 -3.78
C THR A 197 9.85 -16.58 -4.22
N ALA A 198 10.22 -16.50 -5.51
CA ALA A 198 11.01 -15.40 -6.04
C ALA A 198 10.28 -14.05 -5.90
N THR A 199 8.99 -14.01 -6.20
CA THR A 199 8.16 -12.80 -6.04
C THR A 199 8.05 -12.38 -4.57
N ASP A 200 7.89 -13.33 -3.65
CA ASP A 200 7.76 -13.04 -2.22
C ASP A 200 9.08 -12.56 -1.62
N VAL A 201 10.21 -13.18 -1.98
CA VAL A 201 11.56 -12.74 -1.59
C VAL A 201 11.84 -11.34 -2.14
N GLN A 202 11.55 -11.09 -3.42
CA GLN A 202 11.72 -9.78 -4.03
C GLN A 202 10.94 -8.71 -3.26
N ARG A 203 9.64 -8.90 -3.07
CA ARG A 203 8.76 -7.97 -2.36
C ARG A 203 9.22 -7.71 -0.93
N SER A 204 9.58 -8.76 -0.19
CA SER A 204 10.03 -8.64 1.19
C SER A 204 11.36 -7.91 1.28
N ALA A 205 12.31 -8.21 0.41
CA ALA A 205 13.61 -7.54 0.35
C ALA A 205 13.48 -6.06 -0.03
N GLU A 206 12.63 -5.72 -1.02
CA GLU A 206 12.35 -4.33 -1.41
C GLU A 206 11.71 -3.54 -0.27
N ALA A 207 10.79 -4.14 0.50
CA ALA A 207 10.21 -3.51 1.68
C ALA A 207 11.28 -3.23 2.76
N ILE A 208 12.15 -4.20 3.05
CA ILE A 208 13.25 -4.05 4.01
C ILE A 208 14.22 -2.96 3.54
N ARG A 209 14.59 -2.96 2.26
CA ARG A 209 15.44 -1.92 1.67
C ARG A 209 14.84 -0.53 1.84
N ALA A 210 13.57 -0.35 1.46
CA ALA A 210 12.89 0.93 1.54
C ALA A 210 12.78 1.45 2.98
N GLU A 211 12.60 0.55 3.95
CA GLU A 211 12.59 0.89 5.38
C GLU A 211 14.00 1.27 5.86
N ALA A 212 15.03 0.51 5.49
CA ALA A 212 16.43 0.82 5.81
C ALA A 212 16.87 2.18 5.26
N GLU A 213 16.54 2.50 4.01
CA GLU A 213 16.90 3.78 3.36
C GLU A 213 16.24 5.00 4.04
N ARG A 214 15.11 4.83 4.74
CA ARG A 214 14.42 5.90 5.49
C ARG A 214 15.00 6.18 6.86
N LEU A 215 15.64 5.21 7.50
CA LEU A 215 16.14 5.35 8.87
C LEU A 215 17.12 6.52 9.06
N PRO A 216 18.10 6.78 8.19
CA PRO A 216 19.01 7.91 8.36
C PRO A 216 18.32 9.27 8.29
N GLU A 217 17.29 9.41 7.45
CA GLU A 217 16.51 10.65 7.34
C GLU A 217 15.66 10.86 8.59
N GLN A 218 14.99 9.84 9.07
CA GLN A 218 14.23 9.89 10.32
C GLN A 218 15.11 10.29 11.51
N ALA A 219 16.31 9.72 11.60
CA ALA A 219 17.28 10.08 12.63
C ALA A 219 17.65 11.56 12.56
N ARG A 220 17.96 12.08 11.37
CA ARG A 220 18.29 13.51 11.16
C ARG A 220 17.13 14.43 11.52
N GLU A 221 15.90 14.09 11.12
CA GLU A 221 14.71 14.87 11.50
C GLU A 221 14.52 14.95 13.01
N ILE A 222 14.71 13.84 13.72
CA ILE A 222 14.61 13.81 15.18
C ILE A 222 15.70 14.67 15.80
N ASP A 223 16.94 14.57 15.33
CA ASP A 223 18.05 15.38 15.82
C ASP A 223 17.81 16.90 15.60
N GLN A 224 17.31 17.29 14.44
CA GLN A 224 16.94 18.66 14.14
C GLN A 224 15.80 19.18 15.05
N ARG A 225 14.77 18.36 15.28
CA ARG A 225 13.65 18.70 16.17
C ARG A 225 14.12 18.81 17.62
N LEU A 226 14.98 17.90 18.08
CA LEU A 226 15.61 17.98 19.39
C LEU A 226 16.40 19.28 19.58
N ALA A 227 17.27 19.64 18.63
CA ALA A 227 18.05 20.87 18.67
C ALA A 227 17.16 22.13 18.68
N SER A 228 16.15 22.16 17.80
CA SER A 228 15.20 23.27 17.72
C SER A 228 14.42 23.48 19.02
N LEU A 229 13.89 22.38 19.59
CA LEU A 229 13.11 22.46 20.84
C LEU A 229 13.98 22.79 22.05
N ARG A 230 15.26 22.35 22.10
CA ARG A 230 16.22 22.77 23.12
C ARG A 230 16.45 24.27 23.09
N THR A 231 16.75 24.83 21.91
CA THR A 231 16.91 26.27 21.72
C THR A 231 15.66 27.05 22.14
N ARG A 232 14.49 26.54 21.77
CA ARG A 232 13.21 27.14 22.13
C ARG A 232 12.95 27.10 23.63
N THR A 233 13.27 25.99 24.31
CA THR A 233 13.15 25.84 25.77
C THR A 233 14.03 26.85 26.48
N GLN A 234 15.26 27.04 26.04
CA GLN A 234 16.18 28.05 26.61
C GLN A 234 15.70 29.49 26.37
N ALA A 235 15.17 29.79 25.20
CA ALA A 235 14.56 31.09 24.92
C ALA A 235 13.32 31.36 25.79
N LEU A 236 12.49 30.33 26.03
CA LEU A 236 11.35 30.45 26.93
C LEU A 236 11.80 30.64 28.38
N GLU A 237 12.82 29.93 28.86
CA GLU A 237 13.41 30.08 30.18
C GLU A 237 13.87 31.52 30.40
N THR A 238 14.57 32.12 29.42
CA THR A 238 15.00 33.51 29.46
C THR A 238 13.81 34.47 29.53
N ARG A 239 12.75 34.24 28.76
CA ARG A 239 11.54 35.08 28.80
C ARG A 239 10.75 34.90 30.09
N ALA A 240 10.71 33.68 30.62
CA ALA A 240 10.07 33.38 31.89
C ALA A 240 10.70 34.18 33.04
N GLY A 241 12.02 34.36 33.05
CA GLY A 241 12.72 35.20 34.03
C GLY A 241 12.25 36.65 34.09
N ASN A 242 11.66 37.18 33.00
CA ASN A 242 11.13 38.54 32.94
C ASN A 242 9.66 38.65 33.40
N ILE A 243 8.97 37.56 33.64
CA ILE A 243 7.55 37.59 34.07
C ILE A 243 7.41 38.19 35.47
N GLY A 244 8.31 37.81 36.41
CA GLY A 244 8.28 38.32 37.78
C GLY A 244 8.38 39.85 37.85
N PRO A 245 9.38 40.51 37.22
CA PRO A 245 9.46 41.97 37.05
C PRO A 245 8.19 42.56 36.43
N THR A 246 7.67 41.99 35.33
CA THR A 246 6.45 42.47 34.67
C THR A 246 5.22 42.43 35.59
N LEU A 247 5.02 41.33 36.32
CA LEU A 247 3.94 41.22 37.31
C LEU A 247 4.13 42.20 38.48
N SER A 248 5.36 42.47 38.93
CA SER A 248 5.65 43.44 39.94
C SER A 248 5.30 44.85 39.49
N GLU A 249 5.53 45.16 38.21
CA GLU A 249 5.07 46.43 37.61
C GLU A 249 3.54 46.53 37.56
N LEU A 250 2.85 45.45 37.11
CA LEU A 250 1.38 45.41 37.12
C LEU A 250 0.81 45.64 38.51
N ARG A 251 1.31 44.97 39.55
CA ARG A 251 0.88 45.11 40.93
C ARG A 251 1.06 46.52 41.48
N ARG A 252 2.14 47.19 41.08
CA ARG A 252 2.43 48.55 41.56
C ARG A 252 1.52 49.58 40.92
N ARG A 253 1.12 49.39 39.65
CA ARG A 253 0.48 50.43 38.83
C ARG A 253 -1.02 50.27 38.69
N PHE A 254 -1.52 49.01 38.71
CA PHE A 254 -2.89 48.70 38.38
C PHE A 254 -3.62 48.03 39.52
N SER A 255 -4.97 48.08 39.50
CA SER A 255 -5.82 47.38 40.46
C SER A 255 -5.63 45.87 40.38
N SER A 256 -5.93 45.15 41.44
CA SER A 256 -5.76 43.68 41.51
C SER A 256 -6.56 42.95 40.43
N ALA A 257 -7.71 43.45 40.04
CA ALA A 257 -8.54 42.89 38.97
C ALA A 257 -7.80 42.79 37.60
N CYS A 258 -6.79 43.70 37.37
CA CYS A 258 -6.05 43.75 36.14
C CYS A 258 -4.98 42.61 35.99
N TRP A 259 -4.63 41.89 37.07
CA TRP A 259 -3.47 40.96 37.06
C TRP A 259 -3.64 39.70 37.91
N VAL A 260 -4.69 39.56 38.74
CA VAL A 260 -4.87 38.46 39.67
C VAL A 260 -4.90 37.09 38.96
N ASP A 261 -5.47 37.03 37.76
CA ASP A 261 -5.54 35.88 36.90
C ASP A 261 -4.16 35.42 36.36
N LEU A 262 -3.17 36.32 36.35
CA LEU A 262 -1.81 36.09 35.86
C LEU A 262 -0.82 35.71 36.96
N GLN A 263 -1.21 35.73 38.23
CA GLN A 263 -0.31 35.57 39.36
C GLN A 263 0.46 34.26 39.40
N ASN A 264 -0.12 33.16 38.85
CA ASN A 264 0.48 31.84 38.82
C ASN A 264 1.28 31.54 37.54
N VAL A 265 1.29 32.45 36.57
CA VAL A 265 1.99 32.25 35.30
C VAL A 265 3.50 32.00 35.47
N PRO A 266 4.25 32.69 36.38
CA PRO A 266 5.66 32.39 36.62
C PRO A 266 5.91 30.94 37.00
N GLU A 267 5.21 30.43 38.03
CA GLU A 267 5.36 29.06 38.52
C GLU A 267 4.98 28.03 37.46
N GLN A 268 3.88 28.28 36.74
CA GLN A 268 3.44 27.41 35.64
C GLN A 268 4.43 27.35 34.51
N THR A 269 5.03 28.49 34.14
CA THR A 269 6.02 28.56 33.07
C THR A 269 7.33 27.89 33.46
N GLU A 270 7.80 28.11 34.71
CA GLU A 270 8.98 27.40 35.22
C GLU A 270 8.78 25.87 35.28
N ALA A 271 7.60 25.44 35.73
CA ALA A 271 7.25 24.02 35.73
C ALA A 271 7.22 23.45 34.29
N ALA A 272 6.68 24.21 33.32
CA ALA A 272 6.66 23.81 31.91
C ALA A 272 8.07 23.72 31.32
N VAL A 273 8.97 24.65 31.65
CA VAL A 273 10.38 24.61 31.23
C VAL A 273 11.07 23.36 31.78
N ARG A 274 10.95 23.09 33.09
CA ARG A 274 11.54 21.89 33.72
C ARG A 274 11.00 20.61 33.08
N ASN A 275 9.69 20.52 32.86
CA ASN A 275 9.06 19.38 32.20
C ASN A 275 9.53 19.24 30.75
N ALA A 276 9.66 20.33 30.00
CA ALA A 276 10.19 20.30 28.64
C ALA A 276 11.65 19.80 28.60
N GLN A 277 12.49 20.25 29.53
CA GLN A 277 13.88 19.78 29.64
C GLN A 277 13.96 18.28 29.91
N GLN A 278 13.14 17.78 30.84
CA GLN A 278 13.06 16.34 31.14
C GLN A 278 12.60 15.54 29.93
N ARG A 279 11.52 15.97 29.26
CA ARG A 279 11.00 15.28 28.07
C ARG A 279 11.99 15.30 26.90
N LEU A 280 12.76 16.38 26.73
CA LEU A 280 13.83 16.44 25.72
C LEU A 280 14.96 15.45 26.03
N ALA A 281 15.27 15.21 27.30
CA ALA A 281 16.21 14.17 27.71
C ALA A 281 15.64 12.75 27.44
N GLU A 282 14.36 12.52 27.73
CA GLU A 282 13.66 11.27 27.41
C GLU A 282 13.61 11.02 25.89
N ALA A 283 13.32 12.06 25.09
CA ALA A 283 13.31 11.95 23.63
C ALA A 283 14.71 11.64 23.08
N ALA A 284 15.76 12.25 23.64
CA ALA A 284 17.14 11.95 23.25
C ALA A 284 17.50 10.49 23.60
N LYS A 285 17.12 10.01 24.79
CA LYS A 285 17.29 8.61 25.17
C LYS A 285 16.53 7.66 24.24
N ALA A 286 15.27 7.94 23.93
CA ALA A 286 14.47 7.13 23.00
C ALA A 286 15.10 7.10 21.60
N ARG A 287 15.67 8.23 21.14
CA ARG A 287 16.42 8.32 19.88
C ARG A 287 17.67 7.45 19.91
N ASP A 288 18.46 7.50 21.00
CA ASP A 288 19.69 6.72 21.14
C ASP A 288 19.39 5.21 21.25
N GLU A 289 18.28 4.84 21.87
CA GLU A 289 17.74 3.49 21.93
C GLU A 289 16.96 3.09 20.65
N GLN A 290 16.90 3.98 19.66
CA GLN A 290 16.24 3.78 18.34
C GLN A 290 14.75 3.49 18.42
N ARG A 291 14.11 3.94 19.48
CA ARG A 291 12.66 3.95 19.63
C ARG A 291 12.07 5.17 18.93
N TRP A 292 12.16 5.18 17.58
CA TRP A 292 11.82 6.31 16.74
C TRP A 292 10.40 6.84 16.95
N PRO A 293 9.35 5.99 17.01
CA PRO A 293 7.98 6.44 17.27
C PRO A 293 7.85 7.14 18.62
N ASP A 294 8.52 6.62 19.67
CA ASP A 294 8.50 7.20 21.01
C ASP A 294 9.16 8.57 21.00
N ALA A 295 10.35 8.70 20.41
CA ALA A 295 11.04 9.97 20.27
C ALA A 295 10.17 11.03 19.58
N VAL A 296 9.54 10.68 18.46
CA VAL A 296 8.64 11.59 17.72
C VAL A 296 7.44 12.00 18.57
N SER A 297 6.81 11.07 19.28
CA SER A 297 5.67 11.34 20.15
C SER A 297 6.04 12.28 21.32
N ILE A 298 7.18 12.02 21.98
CA ILE A 298 7.67 12.88 23.06
C ILE A 298 7.98 14.29 22.55
N LEU A 299 8.61 14.43 21.39
CA LEU A 299 8.90 15.74 20.78
C LEU A 299 7.64 16.51 20.42
N ALA A 300 6.59 15.83 19.91
CA ALA A 300 5.30 16.45 19.60
C ALA A 300 4.62 17.00 20.87
N THR A 301 4.56 16.19 21.93
CA THR A 301 3.99 16.63 23.22
C THR A 301 4.79 17.75 23.85
N THR A 302 6.13 17.73 23.76
CA THR A 302 7.00 18.81 24.25
C THR A 302 6.74 20.10 23.49
N ARG A 303 6.56 20.04 22.16
CA ARG A 303 6.21 21.21 21.35
C ARG A 303 4.89 21.86 21.80
N THR A 304 3.86 21.04 22.07
CA THR A 304 2.57 21.53 22.55
C THR A 304 2.71 22.20 23.92
N LEU A 305 3.46 21.58 24.84
CA LEU A 305 3.75 22.15 26.15
C LEU A 305 4.44 23.54 26.05
N LEU A 306 5.46 23.64 25.20
CA LEU A 306 6.16 24.91 24.97
C LEU A 306 5.26 25.95 24.30
N ASN A 307 4.36 25.58 23.40
CA ASN A 307 3.40 26.49 22.80
C ASN A 307 2.47 27.12 23.86
N THR A 308 1.94 26.28 24.77
CA THR A 308 1.08 26.75 25.85
C THR A 308 1.82 27.71 26.80
N ALA A 309 3.05 27.34 27.18
CA ALA A 309 3.85 28.18 28.05
C ALA A 309 4.27 29.52 27.39
N ASP A 310 4.65 29.47 26.11
CA ASP A 310 4.94 30.72 25.34
C ASP A 310 3.71 31.62 25.26
N GLY A 311 2.50 31.05 25.04
CA GLY A 311 1.25 31.81 25.07
C GLY A 311 1.01 32.47 26.42
N ALA A 312 1.24 31.75 27.52
CA ALA A 312 1.07 32.31 28.87
C ALA A 312 2.05 33.49 29.15
N VAL A 313 3.31 33.36 28.73
CA VAL A 313 4.29 34.44 28.82
C VAL A 313 3.88 35.64 27.97
N ALA A 314 3.45 35.41 26.74
CA ALA A 314 2.97 36.47 25.85
C ALA A 314 1.77 37.23 26.47
N THR A 315 0.82 36.51 27.05
CA THR A 315 -0.35 37.11 27.70
C THR A 315 0.02 38.10 28.80
N VAL A 316 1.06 37.79 29.62
CA VAL A 316 1.50 38.72 30.66
C VAL A 316 2.06 40.04 30.07
N ASN A 317 2.88 39.93 29.03
CA ASN A 317 3.48 41.09 28.38
C ASN A 317 2.44 41.93 27.63
N GLU A 318 1.52 41.26 26.91
CA GLU A 318 0.41 41.91 26.20
C GLU A 318 -0.54 42.59 27.18
N ARG A 319 -0.78 42.00 28.37
CA ARG A 319 -1.57 42.62 29.42
C ARG A 319 -0.95 43.92 29.89
N LEU A 320 0.34 43.93 30.21
CA LEU A 320 1.03 45.15 30.62
C LEU A 320 0.98 46.20 29.52
N HIS A 321 1.24 45.82 28.27
CA HIS A 321 1.19 46.72 27.12
C HIS A 321 -0.21 47.34 26.96
N SER A 322 -1.25 46.54 26.92
CA SER A 322 -2.64 46.98 26.74
C SER A 322 -3.10 47.90 27.87
N LEU A 323 -2.75 47.58 29.13
CA LEU A 323 -3.08 48.41 30.27
C LEU A 323 -2.32 49.74 30.23
N ASN A 324 -1.06 49.77 29.82
CA ASN A 324 -0.29 51.02 29.64
C ASN A 324 -0.91 51.90 28.57
N GLU A 325 -1.33 51.37 27.44
CA GLU A 325 -2.02 52.11 26.38
C GLU A 325 -3.39 52.64 26.86
N ALA A 326 -4.18 51.82 27.54
CA ALA A 326 -5.46 52.23 28.09
C ALA A 326 -5.30 53.35 29.16
N GLN A 327 -4.29 53.27 30.02
CA GLN A 327 -4.00 54.29 31.01
C GLN A 327 -3.56 55.62 30.37
N ARG A 328 -2.73 55.53 29.30
CA ARG A 328 -2.19 56.69 28.60
C ARG A 328 -3.24 57.45 27.80
N ALA A 329 -4.11 56.73 27.10
CA ALA A 329 -5.05 57.33 26.17
C ALA A 329 -6.42 56.60 26.17
N PRO A 330 -7.18 56.62 27.28
CA PRO A 330 -8.45 55.92 27.37
C PRO A 330 -9.49 56.44 26.36
N GLN A 331 -9.43 57.73 26.03
CA GLN A 331 -10.37 58.31 25.05
C GLN A 331 -10.11 57.77 23.63
N ALA A 332 -8.87 57.42 23.28
CA ALA A 332 -8.56 56.86 21.98
C ALA A 332 -9.21 55.47 21.83
N GLU A 333 -9.22 54.65 22.88
CA GLU A 333 -9.92 53.34 22.89
C GLU A 333 -11.45 53.51 22.80
N ILE A 334 -12.02 54.46 23.50
CA ILE A 334 -13.44 54.79 23.41
C ILE A 334 -13.80 55.22 21.97
N GLU A 335 -13.04 56.14 21.38
CA GLU A 335 -13.32 56.63 20.02
C GLU A 335 -13.16 55.54 18.96
N ARG A 336 -12.19 54.64 19.11
CA ARG A 336 -12.01 53.47 18.22
C ARG A 336 -13.26 52.56 18.29
N THR A 337 -13.76 52.33 19.48
CA THR A 337 -14.96 51.50 19.70
C THR A 337 -16.23 52.18 19.18
N ARG A 338 -16.38 53.49 19.43
CA ARG A 338 -17.48 54.32 18.87
C ARG A 338 -17.48 54.32 17.36
N PHE A 339 -16.28 54.36 16.74
CA PHE A 339 -16.15 54.26 15.29
C PHE A 339 -16.71 52.95 14.75
N ALA A 340 -16.33 51.80 15.37
CA ALA A 340 -16.83 50.48 14.97
C ALA A 340 -18.36 50.36 15.13
N LEU A 341 -18.93 50.89 16.19
CA LEU A 341 -20.39 50.97 16.41
C LEU A 341 -21.08 51.82 15.35
N ARG A 342 -20.57 53.04 15.08
CA ARG A 342 -21.15 53.94 14.06
C ARG A 342 -21.10 53.29 12.65
N ASP A 343 -20.05 52.57 12.35
CA ASP A 343 -19.94 51.87 11.06
C ASP A 343 -20.99 50.76 10.94
N ALA A 344 -21.15 49.95 12.00
CA ALA A 344 -22.17 48.93 12.06
C ALA A 344 -23.61 49.50 11.97
N GLN A 345 -23.88 50.60 12.68
CA GLN A 345 -25.16 51.36 12.66
C GLN A 345 -25.44 51.88 11.23
N ARG A 346 -24.45 52.50 10.57
CA ARG A 346 -24.58 52.98 9.16
C ARG A 346 -24.95 51.82 8.22
N LEU A 347 -24.28 50.69 8.38
CA LEU A 347 -24.56 49.51 7.57
C LEU A 347 -25.97 48.95 7.83
N ALA A 348 -26.43 48.93 9.07
CA ALA A 348 -27.77 48.49 9.46
C ALA A 348 -28.90 49.39 8.87
N MET A 349 -28.60 50.71 8.72
CA MET A 349 -29.50 51.67 8.10
C MET A 349 -29.43 51.71 6.58
N ALA A 350 -28.39 51.16 5.95
CA ALA A 350 -28.18 51.31 4.54
C ALA A 350 -29.30 50.69 3.67
N GLY A 351 -30.03 51.57 2.93
CA GLY A 351 -31.14 51.18 2.08
C GLY A 351 -32.46 50.96 2.80
N ARG A 352 -32.60 51.43 4.07
CA ARG A 352 -33.79 51.29 4.91
C ARG A 352 -34.21 52.64 5.49
N SER A 353 -35.52 52.84 5.71
CA SER A 353 -36.05 54.01 6.40
C SER A 353 -36.03 53.89 7.94
N ALA A 354 -35.96 52.63 8.45
CA ALA A 354 -35.77 52.34 9.87
C ALA A 354 -34.86 51.10 10.02
N PRO A 355 -34.06 51.02 11.11
CA PRO A 355 -33.19 49.87 11.34
C PRO A 355 -34.05 48.63 11.68
N ASP A 356 -33.53 47.45 11.24
CA ASP A 356 -34.12 46.16 11.63
C ASP A 356 -33.90 45.97 13.14
N PRO A 357 -34.99 45.69 13.95
CA PRO A 357 -34.84 45.48 15.40
C PRO A 357 -33.83 44.37 15.77
N ARG A 358 -33.62 43.39 14.88
CA ARG A 358 -32.64 42.31 15.08
C ARG A 358 -31.19 42.85 15.12
N HIS A 359 -30.95 43.95 14.43
CA HIS A 359 -29.61 44.59 14.37
C HIS A 359 -29.57 45.80 15.32
N ALA A 360 -30.65 46.58 15.48
CA ALA A 360 -30.69 47.74 16.31
C ALA A 360 -30.55 47.42 17.81
N GLY A 361 -31.32 46.43 18.31
CA GLY A 361 -31.26 46.09 19.73
C GLY A 361 -29.87 45.71 20.25
N PRO A 362 -29.12 44.82 19.61
CA PRO A 362 -27.74 44.51 19.99
C PRO A 362 -26.80 45.74 19.93
N LEU A 363 -26.92 46.60 18.91
CA LEU A 363 -26.11 47.83 18.80
C LEU A 363 -26.42 48.87 19.87
N ASP A 364 -27.70 49.06 20.23
CA ASP A 364 -28.12 49.97 21.30
C ASP A 364 -27.60 49.50 22.66
N ALA A 365 -27.72 48.20 22.95
CA ALA A 365 -27.16 47.59 24.13
C ALA A 365 -25.63 47.72 24.20
N ALA A 366 -24.97 47.62 23.05
CA ALA A 366 -23.51 47.78 22.93
C ALA A 366 -23.10 49.28 23.20
N VAL A 367 -23.88 50.26 22.77
CA VAL A 367 -23.66 51.67 23.09
C VAL A 367 -23.76 51.90 24.61
N GLU A 368 -24.85 51.43 25.24
CA GLU A 368 -25.01 51.55 26.70
C GLU A 368 -23.89 50.85 27.49
N ARG A 369 -23.39 49.73 26.96
CA ARG A 369 -22.25 49.02 27.55
C ARG A 369 -20.95 49.79 27.44
N LEU A 370 -20.70 50.43 26.31
CA LEU A 370 -19.56 51.31 26.12
C LEU A 370 -19.59 52.51 27.09
N ASP A 371 -20.73 53.20 27.22
CA ASP A 371 -20.87 54.36 28.10
C ASP A 371 -20.68 53.96 29.58
N ARG A 372 -21.27 52.87 30.01
CA ARG A 372 -21.04 52.33 31.37
C ARG A 372 -19.59 51.96 31.64
N ALA A 373 -18.87 51.35 30.64
CA ALA A 373 -17.47 51.01 30.76
C ALA A 373 -16.59 52.27 30.85
N ALA A 374 -16.94 53.33 30.11
CA ALA A 374 -16.24 54.63 30.15
C ALA A 374 -16.46 55.34 31.51
N ASP A 375 -17.70 55.35 32.05
CA ASP A 375 -18.04 55.95 33.32
C ASP A 375 -17.42 55.21 34.52
N ALA A 376 -17.12 53.91 34.36
CA ALA A 376 -16.48 53.09 35.40
C ALA A 376 -14.99 53.42 35.61
N LEU A 377 -14.36 54.18 34.70
CA LEU A 377 -12.96 54.63 34.85
C LEU A 377 -12.80 55.71 35.91
N THR A 378 -13.14 55.40 37.15
CA THR A 378 -13.08 56.34 38.27
C THR A 378 -12.12 55.87 39.37
N GLY A 379 -11.72 56.80 40.26
CA GLY A 379 -10.85 56.48 41.39
C GLY A 379 -9.35 56.50 41.06
N ARG A 380 -8.52 56.19 42.08
CA ARG A 380 -7.06 56.26 41.98
C ARG A 380 -6.45 55.13 41.12
N HIS A 381 -7.11 53.95 41.10
CA HIS A 381 -6.66 52.79 40.34
C HIS A 381 -7.89 52.16 39.65
N PRO A 382 -8.32 52.73 38.50
CA PRO A 382 -9.46 52.18 37.75
C PRO A 382 -9.18 50.76 37.28
N ASP A 383 -10.24 49.96 37.06
CA ASP A 383 -10.13 48.66 36.47
C ASP A 383 -10.03 48.76 34.95
N TYR A 384 -8.83 49.07 34.47
CA TYR A 384 -8.54 49.13 33.02
C TYR A 384 -8.71 47.82 32.30
N TRP A 385 -8.63 46.68 33.02
CA TRP A 385 -8.82 45.39 32.38
C TRP A 385 -10.29 45.11 32.07
N HIS A 386 -11.14 45.39 33.04
CA HIS A 386 -12.60 45.36 32.83
C HIS A 386 -12.98 46.31 31.69
N PHE A 387 -12.53 47.53 31.72
CA PHE A 387 -12.75 48.51 30.64
C PHE A 387 -12.38 47.98 29.27
N LEU A 388 -11.17 47.47 29.08
CA LEU A 388 -10.71 46.93 27.79
C LEU A 388 -11.53 45.69 27.35
N THR A 389 -11.91 44.82 28.29
CA THR A 389 -12.74 43.66 28.04
C THR A 389 -14.13 44.06 27.56
N GLU A 390 -14.74 45.06 28.20
CA GLU A 390 -16.04 45.62 27.80
C GLU A 390 -15.96 46.22 26.38
N LEU A 391 -14.97 47.04 26.11
CA LEU A 391 -14.76 47.61 24.77
C LEU A 391 -14.54 46.55 23.70
N ALA A 392 -13.79 45.48 24.00
CA ALA A 392 -13.59 44.37 23.10
C ALA A 392 -14.92 43.67 22.79
N ALA A 393 -15.74 43.41 23.81
CA ALA A 393 -17.07 42.78 23.64
C ALA A 393 -18.02 43.67 22.82
N VAL A 394 -17.95 45.01 22.99
CA VAL A 394 -18.72 45.96 22.18
C VAL A 394 -18.29 45.90 20.71
N ARG A 395 -16.98 45.88 20.43
CA ARG A 395 -16.45 45.74 19.05
C ARG A 395 -16.83 44.42 18.43
N GLU A 396 -16.81 43.33 19.20
CA GLU A 396 -17.23 41.98 18.75
C GLU A 396 -18.72 42.00 18.37
N THR A 397 -19.60 42.59 19.20
CA THR A 397 -21.02 42.73 18.88
C THR A 397 -21.24 43.53 17.58
N ALA A 398 -20.50 44.65 17.40
CA ALA A 398 -20.57 45.39 16.16
C ALA A 398 -20.13 44.58 14.93
N ALA A 399 -19.05 43.82 15.06
CA ALA A 399 -18.55 42.94 13.99
C ALA A 399 -19.54 41.82 13.64
N GLN A 400 -20.17 41.19 14.63
CA GLN A 400 -21.19 40.17 14.43
C GLN A 400 -22.42 40.72 13.70
N VAL A 401 -22.91 41.91 14.05
CA VAL A 401 -24.00 42.56 13.32
C VAL A 401 -23.61 42.88 11.88
N VAL A 402 -22.43 43.38 11.64
CA VAL A 402 -21.90 43.64 10.28
C VAL A 402 -21.88 42.34 9.44
N GLN A 403 -21.42 41.26 10.05
CA GLN A 403 -21.35 39.96 9.38
C GLN A 403 -22.76 39.45 9.04
N ALA A 404 -23.70 39.49 9.99
CA ALA A 404 -25.10 39.08 9.78
C ALA A 404 -25.75 39.86 8.63
N ILE A 405 -25.57 41.19 8.58
CA ILE A 405 -26.12 42.03 7.50
C ILE A 405 -25.52 41.66 6.16
N ARG A 406 -24.20 41.35 6.09
CA ARG A 406 -23.55 40.91 4.84
C ARG A 406 -24.07 39.57 4.36
N GLU A 407 -24.29 38.62 5.25
CA GLU A 407 -24.86 37.30 4.93
C GLU A 407 -26.31 37.43 4.41
N GLU A 408 -27.15 38.23 5.06
CA GLU A 408 -28.53 38.48 4.61
C GLU A 408 -28.56 39.09 3.18
N ARG A 409 -27.67 40.07 2.89
CA ARG A 409 -27.56 40.68 1.56
C ARG A 409 -27.04 39.71 0.51
N GLY A 410 -26.09 38.84 0.87
CA GLY A 410 -25.56 37.81 -0.01
C GLY A 410 -26.59 36.73 -0.33
N ALA A 411 -27.44 36.37 0.61
CA ALA A 411 -28.55 35.40 0.41
C ALA A 411 -29.67 35.96 -0.45
N GLY A 412 -29.93 37.28 -0.41
CA GLY A 412 -30.97 37.94 -1.21
C GLY A 412 -30.57 38.19 -2.68
N HIS A 413 -29.34 37.91 -3.09
CA HIS A 413 -28.83 38.04 -4.46
C HIS A 413 -28.65 36.68 -5.17
N ARG A 414 -29.04 35.58 -4.56
CA ARG A 414 -29.14 34.25 -5.16
C ARG A 414 -30.58 33.85 -5.37
#